data_67ebad3a462d07fd16ef311f0d254f0a
#
_entry.id   67ebad3a462d07fd16ef311f0d254f0a
#
_cell.length_a   1.000
_cell.length_b   1.000
_cell.length_c   1.000
_cell.angle_alpha   90.00
_cell.angle_beta   90.00
_cell.angle_gamma   90.00
#
_symmetry.space_group_name_H-M   'P 1'
#
loop_
_entity.id
_entity.type
_entity.pdbx_description
1 polymer ?
#
loop_
_entity_poly.entity_id
_entity_poly.type
_entity_poly.pdbx_seq_one_letter_code
_entity_poly.pdbx_strand_id
1 'polypeptide(L)'
;MSVAEQHPPAAPPTGPGPGPGATRPHRRTLARPTAAGLSAATALLLCVGGGVWAFSALRLNIATLTDSADNAVNFLSRTLPLDFPPTGELLSLIWQTLAIVVSATVLSVVLSVPLALLAARNTSPGAGARAVSRGVIVLCRAVPEVVFAIAAFRVFGLGGMTGVVALGVHSVGMVGKLYADAVEQTDEGQRTALRATGAGRLQQITGAVLPQALPSLVATALHRLDINLRASAVLGFVGVNGLGYALSTAITTLDYRRAMALAVVLLLLCFVAESVSGAIRRTLLQDVTTARRSRRSWPVFPGARRDERPGGTAQARPSPPTVAGPPAGGGTAVRRTLPRWSARRIRGTTWLVLTVALVVASAVRSGLSWSTLRRGAESFLPTLGDFLPPGTGGIGGQLLADLWVTLQIALAGTLIGLVLALPLGALAARNVVGSPRAARFFRTVILLVRAVPELVLAIVFVVVTGLGAVSGALALGVGSVGLLGKLVADSLEETEPGPARALVATGARGHQVFFGAVLPRAWPAVVGHLLYQLDVNLRSATLLGIVGAGGIGYDLLNAARVLQFPVVTTVVLMVLALVLLIEGLAVWVRKVYA
;
A
#
# COMPACT_ATOMS: atom_id res chain seq x y z
N MET A 1 31.20 -49.49 58.14
CA MET A 1 29.95 -50.27 58.16
C MET A 1 28.83 -49.24 58.10
N SER A 2 28.08 -49.24 57.11
CA SER A 2 26.67 -48.99 56.83
C SER A 2 26.50 -48.41 55.43
N VAL A 3 26.03 -49.27 54.55
CA VAL A 3 25.69 -48.99 53.17
C VAL A 3 24.32 -48.32 53.20
N ALA A 4 24.21 -47.13 52.72
CA ALA A 4 22.91 -46.45 52.45
C ALA A 4 22.44 -46.81 51.03
N GLU A 5 21.38 -47.64 50.98
CA GLU A 5 20.64 -47.97 49.76
C GLU A 5 20.04 -46.72 49.13
N GLN A 6 20.45 -46.43 47.93
CA GLN A 6 19.78 -45.43 47.07
C GLN A 6 18.55 -46.05 46.43
N HIS A 7 17.37 -45.62 46.87
CA HIS A 7 16.11 -45.89 46.17
C HIS A 7 16.06 -45.19 44.82
N PRO A 8 15.61 -45.88 43.75
CA PRO A 8 15.35 -45.22 42.46
C PRO A 8 14.12 -44.25 42.58
N PRO A 9 14.11 -43.16 41.82
CA PRO A 9 13.02 -42.17 41.86
C PRO A 9 11.69 -42.84 41.47
N ALA A 10 10.65 -42.60 42.26
CA ALA A 10 9.28 -43.07 42.03
C ALA A 10 8.77 -42.61 40.68
N ALA A 11 8.19 -43.54 39.92
CA ALA A 11 7.48 -43.23 38.68
C ALA A 11 6.31 -42.27 38.96
N PRO A 12 5.99 -41.30 38.04
CA PRO A 12 4.87 -40.42 38.24
C PRO A 12 3.54 -41.21 38.30
N PRO A 13 2.58 -40.79 39.14
CA PRO A 13 1.34 -41.51 39.32
C PRO A 13 0.58 -41.55 38.01
N THR A 14 0.36 -42.78 37.52
CA THR A 14 -0.60 -43.04 36.44
C THR A 14 -2.00 -42.71 36.97
N GLY A 15 -2.53 -41.54 36.57
CA GLY A 15 -3.91 -41.20 36.84
C GLY A 15 -4.85 -42.28 36.26
N PRO A 16 -6.01 -42.55 36.88
CA PRO A 16 -6.93 -43.56 36.39
C PRO A 16 -7.34 -43.24 34.98
N GLY A 17 -7.09 -44.19 34.06
CA GLY A 17 -7.53 -44.08 32.66
C GLY A 17 -9.05 -43.88 32.59
N PRO A 18 -9.54 -43.15 31.60
CA PRO A 18 -10.98 -42.93 31.46
C PRO A 18 -11.71 -44.27 31.37
N GLY A 19 -12.61 -44.50 32.30
CA GLY A 19 -13.42 -45.73 32.37
C GLY A 19 -14.21 -45.97 31.09
N PRO A 20 -14.49 -47.23 30.71
CA PRO A 20 -15.30 -47.55 29.53
C PRO A 20 -16.75 -47.10 29.76
N GLY A 21 -17.09 -45.90 29.27
CA GLY A 21 -18.42 -45.31 29.43
C GLY A 21 -18.47 -43.79 29.43
N ALA A 22 -17.32 -43.09 29.47
CA ALA A 22 -17.31 -41.64 29.27
C ALA A 22 -17.63 -41.35 27.80
N THR A 23 -18.92 -41.18 27.47
CA THR A 23 -19.34 -40.57 26.21
C THR A 23 -18.67 -39.22 26.09
N ARG A 24 -17.64 -39.14 25.22
CA ARG A 24 -17.05 -37.85 24.86
C ARG A 24 -18.20 -36.93 24.45
N PRO A 25 -18.39 -35.76 25.10
CA PRO A 25 -19.46 -34.88 24.70
C PRO A 25 -19.28 -34.64 23.19
N HIS A 26 -20.34 -34.97 22.42
CA HIS A 26 -20.38 -34.66 20.99
C HIS A 26 -20.06 -33.18 20.87
N ARG A 27 -18.82 -32.82 20.53
CA ARG A 27 -18.47 -31.45 20.14
C ARG A 27 -19.38 -31.16 18.96
N ARG A 28 -20.34 -30.27 19.18
CA ARG A 28 -21.19 -29.76 18.10
C ARG A 28 -20.24 -29.29 17.01
N THR A 29 -20.23 -29.95 15.87
CA THR A 29 -19.36 -29.64 14.72
C THR A 29 -19.72 -28.31 14.08
N LEU A 30 -20.90 -27.75 14.39
CA LEU A 30 -21.37 -26.45 13.96
C LEU A 30 -21.56 -25.56 15.22
N ALA A 31 -20.63 -24.62 15.44
CA ALA A 31 -20.86 -23.56 16.40
C ALA A 31 -22.00 -22.66 15.87
N ARG A 32 -22.94 -22.31 16.76
CA ARG A 32 -23.99 -21.33 16.41
C ARG A 32 -23.29 -20.00 16.04
N PRO A 33 -23.69 -19.35 14.91
CA PRO A 33 -23.13 -18.07 14.54
C PRO A 33 -23.38 -17.06 15.68
N THR A 34 -22.36 -16.30 16.03
CA THR A 34 -22.51 -15.20 17.00
C THR A 34 -23.34 -14.08 16.36
N ALA A 35 -24.05 -13.29 17.19
CA ALA A 35 -24.80 -12.13 16.69
C ALA A 35 -23.89 -11.17 15.88
N ALA A 36 -22.66 -10.98 16.33
CA ALA A 36 -21.66 -10.19 15.62
C ALA A 36 -21.25 -10.81 14.27
N GLY A 37 -21.08 -12.14 14.21
CA GLY A 37 -20.80 -12.85 12.95
C GLY A 37 -21.97 -12.75 11.96
N LEU A 38 -23.21 -12.84 12.46
CA LEU A 38 -24.40 -12.72 11.62
C LEU A 38 -24.53 -11.28 11.07
N SER A 39 -24.34 -10.24 11.90
CA SER A 39 -24.41 -8.85 11.45
C SER A 39 -23.28 -8.50 10.47
N ALA A 40 -22.08 -9.03 10.65
CA ALA A 40 -20.99 -8.85 9.69
C ALA A 40 -21.25 -9.58 8.36
N ALA A 41 -21.84 -10.79 8.39
CA ALA A 41 -22.27 -11.49 7.18
C ALA A 41 -23.39 -10.71 6.46
N THR A 42 -24.35 -10.15 7.20
CA THR A 42 -25.41 -9.30 6.63
C THR A 42 -24.82 -8.06 5.97
N ALA A 43 -23.86 -7.39 6.62
CA ALA A 43 -23.19 -6.22 6.02
C ALA A 43 -22.44 -6.59 4.73
N LEU A 44 -21.78 -7.74 4.68
CA LEU A 44 -21.12 -8.23 3.48
C LEU A 44 -22.12 -8.55 2.36
N LEU A 45 -23.24 -9.21 2.72
CA LEU A 45 -24.32 -9.50 1.77
C LEU A 45 -24.96 -8.21 1.23
N LEU A 46 -25.12 -7.20 2.07
CA LEU A 46 -25.59 -5.88 1.64
C LEU A 46 -24.59 -5.19 0.69
N CYS A 47 -23.28 -5.31 0.94
CA CYS A 47 -22.27 -4.79 0.02
C CYS A 47 -22.29 -5.50 -1.34
N VAL A 48 -22.37 -6.83 -1.34
CA VAL A 48 -22.44 -7.63 -2.59
C VAL A 48 -23.78 -7.42 -3.29
N GLY A 49 -24.90 -7.47 -2.54
CA GLY A 49 -26.23 -7.19 -3.06
C GLY A 49 -26.37 -5.76 -3.60
N GLY A 50 -25.78 -4.80 -2.89
CA GLY A 50 -25.68 -3.42 -3.36
C GLY A 50 -24.86 -3.29 -4.65
N GLY A 51 -23.79 -4.10 -4.79
CA GLY A 51 -23.03 -4.20 -6.05
C GLY A 51 -23.86 -4.77 -7.20
N VAL A 52 -24.62 -5.85 -6.97
CA VAL A 52 -25.52 -6.45 -7.97
C VAL A 52 -26.63 -5.46 -8.34
N TRP A 53 -27.22 -4.79 -7.35
CA TRP A 53 -28.22 -3.77 -7.59
C TRP A 53 -27.60 -2.59 -8.38
N ALA A 54 -26.44 -2.08 -8.01
CA ALA A 54 -25.75 -1.01 -8.71
C ALA A 54 -25.41 -1.40 -10.15
N PHE A 55 -24.97 -2.65 -10.38
CA PHE A 55 -24.72 -3.18 -11.72
C PHE A 55 -25.99 -3.14 -12.59
N SER A 56 -27.14 -3.51 -12.04
CA SER A 56 -28.42 -3.44 -12.75
C SER A 56 -28.92 -2.00 -12.92
N ALA A 57 -28.79 -1.15 -11.90
CA ALA A 57 -29.22 0.25 -11.92
C ALA A 57 -28.43 1.07 -12.95
N LEU A 58 -27.14 0.79 -13.10
CA LEU A 58 -26.28 1.39 -14.13
C LEU A 58 -26.53 0.81 -15.53
N ARG A 59 -27.48 -0.13 -15.69
CA ARG A 59 -27.80 -0.81 -16.95
C ARG A 59 -26.59 -1.46 -17.62
N LEU A 60 -25.67 -1.96 -16.81
CA LEU A 60 -24.54 -2.76 -17.27
C LEU A 60 -25.07 -4.11 -17.76
N ASN A 61 -25.30 -4.26 -19.06
CA ASN A 61 -25.71 -5.52 -19.65
C ASN A 61 -24.77 -5.93 -20.80
N ILE A 62 -24.82 -7.20 -21.18
CA ILE A 62 -23.97 -7.73 -22.25
C ILE A 62 -24.28 -7.06 -23.59
N ALA A 63 -25.55 -6.68 -23.83
CA ALA A 63 -25.95 -5.99 -25.05
C ALA A 63 -25.27 -4.61 -25.18
N THR A 64 -25.22 -3.81 -24.09
CA THR A 64 -24.47 -2.54 -24.10
C THR A 64 -22.98 -2.74 -24.37
N LEU A 65 -22.39 -3.84 -23.90
CA LEU A 65 -21.00 -4.16 -24.18
C LEU A 65 -20.76 -4.64 -25.61
N THR A 66 -21.70 -5.43 -26.18
CA THR A 66 -21.61 -5.87 -27.59
C THR A 66 -21.85 -4.72 -28.57
N ASP A 67 -22.83 -3.87 -28.31
CA ASP A 67 -23.09 -2.67 -29.11
C ASP A 67 -21.91 -1.67 -29.03
N SER A 68 -21.21 -1.66 -27.90
CA SER A 68 -20.00 -0.86 -27.72
C SER A 68 -18.77 -1.44 -28.42
N ALA A 69 -18.78 -2.72 -28.82
CA ALA A 69 -17.65 -3.33 -29.49
C ALA A 69 -17.36 -2.68 -30.85
N ASP A 70 -18.40 -2.38 -31.65
CA ASP A 70 -18.26 -1.67 -32.91
C ASP A 70 -17.74 -0.24 -32.69
N ASN A 71 -18.21 0.42 -31.64
CA ASN A 71 -17.69 1.73 -31.24
C ASN A 71 -16.20 1.65 -30.84
N ALA A 72 -15.79 0.58 -30.14
CA ALA A 72 -14.40 0.37 -29.76
C ALA A 72 -13.50 0.16 -30.99
N VAL A 73 -13.93 -0.65 -31.97
CA VAL A 73 -13.21 -0.86 -33.22
C VAL A 73 -13.11 0.43 -34.03
N ASN A 74 -14.22 1.15 -34.18
CA ASN A 74 -14.26 2.42 -34.88
C ASN A 74 -13.40 3.48 -34.19
N PHE A 75 -13.38 3.51 -32.88
CA PHE A 75 -12.49 4.41 -32.12
C PHE A 75 -11.03 4.03 -32.32
N LEU A 76 -10.70 2.75 -32.17
CA LEU A 76 -9.32 2.29 -32.34
C LEU A 76 -8.79 2.61 -33.75
N SER A 77 -9.63 2.49 -34.78
CA SER A 77 -9.28 2.87 -36.14
C SER A 77 -9.03 4.38 -36.29
N ARG A 78 -9.79 5.23 -35.56
CA ARG A 78 -9.62 6.69 -35.55
C ARG A 78 -8.42 7.17 -34.74
N THR A 79 -7.97 6.38 -33.75
CA THR A 79 -6.78 6.70 -32.95
C THR A 79 -5.47 6.28 -33.59
N LEU A 80 -5.52 5.50 -34.65
CA LEU A 80 -4.35 5.08 -35.43
C LEU A 80 -4.23 5.88 -36.73
N PRO A 81 -2.98 6.24 -37.16
CA PRO A 81 -1.71 6.08 -36.45
C PRO A 81 -1.60 7.03 -35.25
N LEU A 82 -0.86 6.62 -34.21
CA LEU A 82 -0.61 7.43 -33.02
C LEU A 82 0.17 8.70 -33.40
N ASP A 83 -0.25 9.85 -32.89
CA ASP A 83 0.43 11.13 -33.06
C ASP A 83 1.25 11.49 -31.83
N PHE A 84 2.56 11.22 -31.89
CA PHE A 84 3.46 11.56 -30.79
C PHE A 84 3.91 13.02 -30.90
N PRO A 85 3.95 13.76 -29.77
CA PRO A 85 4.59 15.07 -29.74
C PRO A 85 6.05 15.00 -30.24
N PRO A 86 6.61 16.11 -30.75
CA PRO A 86 8.04 16.19 -31.06
C PRO A 86 8.88 15.68 -29.90
N THR A 87 9.97 14.96 -30.19
CA THR A 87 10.78 14.26 -29.17
C THR A 87 11.25 15.18 -28.05
N GLY A 88 11.61 16.43 -28.35
CA GLY A 88 12.00 17.43 -27.33
C GLY A 88 10.86 17.81 -26.39
N GLU A 89 9.64 18.01 -26.92
CA GLU A 89 8.44 18.27 -26.13
C GLU A 89 8.08 17.06 -25.27
N LEU A 90 8.08 15.86 -25.86
CA LEU A 90 7.77 14.63 -25.15
C LEU A 90 8.73 14.37 -23.98
N LEU A 91 10.04 14.53 -24.19
CA LEU A 91 11.04 14.38 -23.13
C LEU A 91 10.86 15.44 -22.03
N SER A 92 10.51 16.67 -22.39
CA SER A 92 10.21 17.73 -21.43
C SER A 92 8.98 17.40 -20.57
N LEU A 93 7.91 16.86 -21.17
CA LEU A 93 6.69 16.43 -20.46
C LEU A 93 6.97 15.27 -19.51
N ILE A 94 7.74 14.27 -19.97
CA ILE A 94 8.17 13.13 -19.15
C ILE A 94 8.99 13.62 -17.96
N TRP A 95 10.00 14.47 -18.21
CA TRP A 95 10.85 15.00 -17.16
C TRP A 95 10.06 15.85 -16.15
N GLN A 96 9.13 16.69 -16.63
CA GLN A 96 8.27 17.49 -15.76
C GLN A 96 7.41 16.59 -14.85
N THR A 97 6.81 15.54 -15.39
CA THR A 97 6.01 14.58 -14.63
C THR A 97 6.86 13.86 -13.57
N LEU A 98 8.03 13.35 -13.95
CA LEU A 98 8.95 12.70 -13.02
C LEU A 98 9.44 13.66 -11.93
N ALA A 99 9.75 14.90 -12.29
CA ALA A 99 10.19 15.91 -11.35
C ALA A 99 9.13 16.22 -10.28
N ILE A 100 7.87 16.37 -10.67
CA ILE A 100 6.76 16.57 -9.73
C ILE A 100 6.61 15.34 -8.81
N VAL A 101 6.60 14.13 -9.37
CA VAL A 101 6.40 12.88 -8.63
C VAL A 101 7.54 12.61 -7.63
N VAL A 102 8.79 12.81 -8.05
CA VAL A 102 9.96 12.67 -7.16
C VAL A 102 9.91 13.70 -6.04
N SER A 103 9.67 14.98 -6.37
CA SER A 103 9.59 16.06 -5.37
C SER A 103 8.45 15.83 -4.38
N ALA A 104 7.27 15.41 -4.85
CA ALA A 104 6.12 15.06 -4.01
C ALA A 104 6.43 13.87 -3.08
N THR A 105 7.10 12.84 -3.61
CA THR A 105 7.48 11.67 -2.81
C THR A 105 8.49 12.04 -1.73
N VAL A 106 9.50 12.86 -2.06
CA VAL A 106 10.47 13.38 -1.08
C VAL A 106 9.78 14.22 -0.02
N LEU A 107 8.88 15.14 -0.41
CA LEU A 107 8.09 15.94 0.53
C LEU A 107 7.30 15.04 1.49
N SER A 108 6.64 14.01 0.96
CA SER A 108 5.88 13.07 1.80
C SER A 108 6.77 12.31 2.78
N VAL A 109 7.96 11.87 2.34
CA VAL A 109 8.93 11.17 3.21
C VAL A 109 9.39 12.09 4.34
N VAL A 110 9.79 13.33 4.01
CA VAL A 110 10.26 14.32 4.98
C VAL A 110 9.20 14.61 6.04
N LEU A 111 7.94 14.79 5.64
CA LEU A 111 6.83 15.03 6.56
C LEU A 111 6.43 13.77 7.33
N SER A 112 6.50 12.60 6.71
CA SER A 112 6.04 11.34 7.33
C SER A 112 7.00 10.79 8.38
N VAL A 113 8.32 11.02 8.27
CA VAL A 113 9.28 10.50 9.25
C VAL A 113 9.00 11.01 10.67
N PRO A 114 8.93 12.34 10.93
CA PRO A 114 8.62 12.83 12.27
C PRO A 114 7.21 12.42 12.71
N LEU A 115 6.23 12.47 11.81
CA LEU A 115 4.85 12.10 12.11
C LEU A 115 4.73 10.62 12.50
N ALA A 116 5.43 9.73 11.81
CA ALA A 116 5.46 8.30 12.12
C ALA A 116 6.11 8.01 13.47
N LEU A 117 7.22 8.69 13.80
CA LEU A 117 7.89 8.56 15.09
C LEU A 117 6.98 9.03 16.25
N LEU A 118 6.14 10.04 16.02
CA LEU A 118 5.14 10.50 16.99
C LEU A 118 3.93 9.56 17.06
N ALA A 119 3.56 8.89 15.95
CA ALA A 119 2.39 7.99 15.88
C ALA A 119 2.68 6.58 16.41
N ALA A 120 3.93 6.09 16.32
CA ALA A 120 4.34 4.75 16.74
C ALA A 120 4.36 4.62 18.28
N ARG A 121 3.87 3.46 18.80
CA ARG A 121 3.74 3.23 20.25
C ARG A 121 5.08 3.23 20.99
N ASN A 122 6.12 2.70 20.33
CA ASN A 122 7.45 2.52 20.92
C ASN A 122 8.31 3.80 20.90
N THR A 123 8.00 4.80 20.08
CA THR A 123 8.78 6.04 19.97
C THR A 123 8.01 7.30 20.39
N SER A 124 6.69 7.26 20.48
CA SER A 124 5.84 8.39 20.86
C SER A 124 6.17 8.94 22.26
N PRO A 125 6.20 10.27 22.46
CA PRO A 125 6.41 10.87 23.79
C PRO A 125 5.22 10.67 24.73
N GLY A 126 4.00 10.44 24.21
CA GLY A 126 2.81 10.27 25.02
C GLY A 126 1.56 9.95 24.20
N ALA A 127 0.45 9.66 24.91
CA ALA A 127 -0.82 9.28 24.27
C ALA A 127 -1.41 10.42 23.43
N GLY A 128 -1.30 11.67 23.87
CA GLY A 128 -1.81 12.84 23.15
C GLY A 128 -1.08 13.04 21.81
N ALA A 129 0.26 13.07 21.81
CA ALA A 129 1.04 13.20 20.58
C ALA A 129 0.74 12.07 19.58
N ARG A 130 0.59 10.84 20.09
CA ARG A 130 0.21 9.70 19.28
C ARG A 130 -1.18 9.83 18.68
N ALA A 131 -2.17 10.27 19.47
CA ALA A 131 -3.54 10.46 19.00
C ALA A 131 -3.62 11.53 17.90
N VAL A 132 -2.98 12.68 18.12
CA VAL A 132 -2.94 13.79 17.16
C VAL A 132 -2.24 13.32 15.86
N SER A 133 -1.06 12.70 15.96
CA SER A 133 -0.32 12.24 14.78
C SER A 133 -1.10 11.19 13.98
N ARG A 134 -1.76 10.25 14.66
CA ARG A 134 -2.65 9.28 14.00
C ARG A 134 -3.87 9.95 13.37
N GLY A 135 -4.44 10.95 14.03
CA GLY A 135 -5.54 11.75 13.48
C GLY A 135 -5.14 12.46 12.17
N VAL A 136 -3.98 13.10 12.14
CA VAL A 136 -3.43 13.74 10.93
C VAL A 136 -3.21 12.71 9.81
N ILE A 137 -2.62 11.55 10.13
CA ILE A 137 -2.42 10.46 9.16
C ILE A 137 -3.75 9.98 8.56
N VAL A 138 -4.77 9.79 9.39
CA VAL A 138 -6.11 9.37 8.95
C VAL A 138 -6.74 10.45 8.08
N LEU A 139 -6.67 11.71 8.47
CA LEU A 139 -7.23 12.83 7.71
C LEU A 139 -6.58 12.97 6.33
N CYS A 140 -5.23 12.97 6.27
CA CYS A 140 -4.51 13.04 4.99
C CYS A 140 -4.84 11.87 4.05
N ARG A 141 -5.19 10.69 4.59
CA ARG A 141 -5.58 9.52 3.80
C ARG A 141 -7.03 9.55 3.34
N ALA A 142 -7.92 10.09 4.18
CA ALA A 142 -9.35 10.11 3.91
C ALA A 142 -9.74 11.11 2.81
N VAL A 143 -8.99 12.20 2.69
CA VAL A 143 -9.22 13.24 1.67
C VAL A 143 -8.60 12.79 0.33
N PRO A 144 -9.37 12.75 -0.78
CA PRO A 144 -8.82 12.45 -2.11
C PRO A 144 -7.74 13.46 -2.54
N GLU A 145 -6.73 12.98 -3.30
CA GLU A 145 -5.62 13.82 -3.77
C GLU A 145 -6.03 15.02 -4.62
N VAL A 146 -7.14 14.91 -5.36
CA VAL A 146 -7.67 16.02 -6.18
C VAL A 146 -8.12 17.20 -5.31
N VAL A 147 -8.65 16.93 -4.14
CA VAL A 147 -9.04 18.01 -3.20
C VAL A 147 -7.82 18.81 -2.77
N PHE A 148 -6.72 18.12 -2.44
CA PHE A 148 -5.45 18.79 -2.18
C PHE A 148 -4.93 19.55 -3.40
N ALA A 149 -5.17 19.03 -4.62
CA ALA A 149 -4.78 19.71 -5.85
C ALA A 149 -5.58 21.00 -6.07
N ILE A 150 -6.90 20.98 -5.85
CA ILE A 150 -7.76 22.18 -5.97
C ILE A 150 -7.35 23.24 -4.92
N ALA A 151 -7.13 22.83 -3.68
CA ALA A 151 -6.66 23.74 -2.63
C ALA A 151 -5.26 24.30 -2.95
N ALA A 152 -4.33 23.44 -3.38
CA ALA A 152 -2.99 23.86 -3.77
C ALA A 152 -3.01 24.75 -5.02
N PHE A 153 -3.89 24.48 -5.99
CA PHE A 153 -4.08 25.33 -7.17
C PHE A 153 -4.49 26.76 -6.79
N ARG A 154 -5.39 26.90 -5.82
CA ARG A 154 -5.84 28.21 -5.36
C ARG A 154 -4.71 28.99 -4.67
N VAL A 155 -3.82 28.29 -3.94
CA VAL A 155 -2.69 28.88 -3.20
C VAL A 155 -1.50 29.19 -4.11
N PHE A 156 -1.12 28.23 -4.99
CA PHE A 156 0.11 28.28 -5.78
C PHE A 156 -0.12 28.58 -7.27
N GLY A 157 -1.36 28.53 -7.75
CA GLY A 157 -1.71 28.68 -9.16
C GLY A 157 -1.45 27.43 -9.99
N LEU A 158 -1.50 27.59 -11.32
CA LEU A 158 -1.16 26.52 -12.27
C LEU A 158 0.34 26.20 -12.21
N GLY A 159 0.69 24.92 -12.19
CA GLY A 159 2.10 24.53 -12.27
C GLY A 159 2.49 23.29 -11.50
N GLY A 160 3.81 23.02 -11.52
CA GLY A 160 4.37 21.82 -10.86
C GLY A 160 4.27 21.86 -9.34
N MET A 161 4.37 23.06 -8.73
CA MET A 161 4.29 23.20 -7.27
C MET A 161 2.95 22.70 -6.71
N THR A 162 1.85 23.00 -7.38
CA THR A 162 0.51 22.50 -7.05
C THR A 162 0.48 20.99 -7.00
N GLY A 163 1.09 20.32 -7.99
CA GLY A 163 1.20 18.85 -8.01
C GLY A 163 2.09 18.30 -6.90
N VAL A 164 3.22 18.97 -6.61
CA VAL A 164 4.13 18.56 -5.52
C VAL A 164 3.42 18.60 -4.17
N VAL A 165 2.70 19.68 -3.87
CA VAL A 165 1.99 19.83 -2.60
C VAL A 165 0.82 18.86 -2.51
N ALA A 166 0.00 18.75 -3.56
CA ALA A 166 -1.16 17.86 -3.57
C ALA A 166 -0.77 16.40 -3.35
N LEU A 167 0.13 15.86 -4.18
CA LEU A 167 0.60 14.47 -4.05
C LEU A 167 1.41 14.27 -2.78
N GLY A 168 2.23 15.24 -2.38
CA GLY A 168 3.07 15.17 -1.20
C GLY A 168 2.25 15.04 0.08
N VAL A 169 1.29 15.96 0.30
CA VAL A 169 0.44 15.97 1.50
C VAL A 169 -0.47 14.76 1.55
N HIS A 170 -1.16 14.42 0.43
CA HIS A 170 -1.96 13.20 0.38
C HIS A 170 -1.13 11.95 0.70
N SER A 171 0.10 11.88 0.20
CA SER A 171 1.01 10.76 0.45
C SER A 171 1.38 10.59 1.92
N VAL A 172 1.38 11.66 2.72
CA VAL A 172 1.68 11.60 4.18
C VAL A 172 0.75 10.62 4.89
N GLY A 173 -0.53 10.55 4.49
CA GLY A 173 -1.50 9.64 5.09
C GLY A 173 -1.12 8.17 4.96
N MET A 174 -0.65 7.75 3.78
CA MET A 174 -0.25 6.37 3.54
C MET A 174 1.18 6.08 4.05
N VAL A 175 2.13 6.94 3.69
CA VAL A 175 3.54 6.78 4.07
C VAL A 175 3.70 6.87 5.58
N GLY A 176 3.05 7.84 6.24
CA GLY A 176 3.10 8.01 7.69
C GLY A 176 2.57 6.80 8.45
N LYS A 177 1.47 6.19 7.97
CA LYS A 177 0.96 4.94 8.56
C LYS A 177 1.95 3.80 8.41
N LEU A 178 2.41 3.52 7.19
CA LEU A 178 3.33 2.40 6.92
C LEU A 178 4.68 2.58 7.62
N TYR A 179 5.14 3.82 7.76
CA TYR A 179 6.35 4.15 8.52
C TYR A 179 6.15 3.91 10.02
N ALA A 180 5.01 4.29 10.59
CA ALA A 180 4.68 4.01 11.99
C ALA A 180 4.62 2.51 12.25
N ASP A 181 3.98 1.74 11.36
CA ASP A 181 3.91 0.28 11.44
C ASP A 181 5.33 -0.35 11.35
N ALA A 182 6.19 0.13 10.46
CA ALA A 182 7.57 -0.34 10.32
C ALA A 182 8.42 -0.03 11.56
N VAL A 183 8.21 1.13 12.18
CA VAL A 183 8.87 1.52 13.44
C VAL A 183 8.39 0.65 14.60
N GLU A 184 7.09 0.34 14.68
CA GLU A 184 6.53 -0.54 15.72
C GLU A 184 7.02 -1.99 15.60
N GLN A 185 7.38 -2.45 14.40
CA GLN A 185 7.89 -3.80 14.13
C GLN A 185 9.40 -3.99 14.40
N THR A 186 10.12 -2.94 14.83
CA THR A 186 11.54 -3.04 15.16
C THR A 186 11.78 -3.84 16.43
N ASP A 187 12.93 -4.52 16.51
CA ASP A 187 13.32 -5.29 17.69
C ASP A 187 13.62 -4.36 18.89
N GLU A 188 12.82 -4.50 19.94
CA GLU A 188 12.96 -3.73 21.18
C GLU A 188 14.25 -4.06 21.95
N GLY A 189 14.86 -5.22 21.74
CA GLY A 189 16.09 -5.63 22.45
C GLY A 189 17.24 -4.66 22.22
N GLN A 190 17.46 -4.21 21.00
CA GLN A 190 18.52 -3.24 20.68
C GLN A 190 18.26 -1.88 21.33
N ARG A 191 17.01 -1.44 21.38
CA ARG A 191 16.62 -0.19 22.02
C ARG A 191 16.81 -0.29 23.55
N THR A 192 16.41 -1.39 24.15
CA THR A 192 16.59 -1.66 25.58
C THR A 192 18.07 -1.70 25.95
N ALA A 193 18.91 -2.32 25.13
CA ALA A 193 20.37 -2.33 25.34
C ALA A 193 20.97 -0.91 25.34
N LEU A 194 20.59 -0.06 24.36
CA LEU A 194 21.02 1.34 24.33
C LEU A 194 20.48 2.12 25.55
N ARG A 195 19.25 1.87 25.96
CA ARG A 195 18.68 2.50 27.15
C ARG A 195 19.46 2.13 28.43
N ALA A 196 19.90 0.89 28.54
CA ALA A 196 20.71 0.42 29.69
C ALA A 196 22.06 1.13 29.78
N THR A 197 22.63 1.63 28.67
CA THR A 197 23.86 2.46 28.68
C THR A 197 23.59 3.94 28.96
N GLY A 198 22.37 4.34 29.31
CA GLY A 198 22.01 5.74 29.59
C GLY A 198 21.68 6.56 28.33
N ALA A 199 21.55 5.94 27.15
CA ALA A 199 21.24 6.64 25.91
C ALA A 199 19.89 7.36 25.98
N GLY A 200 19.86 8.65 25.62
CA GLY A 200 18.65 9.45 25.51
C GLY A 200 17.72 8.99 24.38
N ARG A 201 16.48 9.43 24.37
CA ARG A 201 15.44 9.03 23.38
C ARG A 201 15.91 9.18 21.94
N LEU A 202 16.49 10.32 21.60
CA LEU A 202 16.96 10.58 20.23
C LEU A 202 18.07 9.59 19.83
N GLN A 203 18.98 9.29 20.75
CA GLN A 203 20.06 8.31 20.52
C GLN A 203 19.51 6.88 20.34
N GLN A 204 18.45 6.51 21.10
CA GLN A 204 17.76 5.23 20.91
C GLN A 204 17.07 5.14 19.53
N ILE A 205 16.41 6.22 19.08
CA ILE A 205 15.75 6.28 17.78
C ILE A 205 16.78 6.20 16.64
N THR A 206 17.83 7.02 16.69
CA THR A 206 18.84 7.08 15.62
C THR A 206 19.78 5.87 15.62
N GLY A 207 20.09 5.31 16.78
CA GLY A 207 21.02 4.20 16.93
C GLY A 207 20.40 2.81 16.83
N ALA A 208 19.13 2.65 17.20
CA ALA A 208 18.45 1.34 17.18
C ALA A 208 17.26 1.28 16.21
N VAL A 209 16.30 2.19 16.33
CA VAL A 209 15.03 2.08 15.61
C VAL A 209 15.18 2.39 14.13
N LEU A 210 15.75 3.56 13.82
CA LEU A 210 15.86 4.05 12.43
C LEU A 210 16.71 3.14 11.53
N PRO A 211 17.89 2.62 11.96
CA PRO A 211 18.66 1.70 11.12
C PRO A 211 17.93 0.39 10.81
N GLN A 212 17.11 -0.11 11.72
CA GLN A 212 16.30 -1.32 11.52
C GLN A 212 15.12 -1.07 10.58
N ALA A 213 14.44 0.07 10.73
CA ALA A 213 13.27 0.43 9.92
C ALA A 213 13.66 0.89 8.49
N LEU A 214 14.86 1.44 8.30
CA LEU A 214 15.28 2.11 7.06
C LEU A 214 15.02 1.32 5.77
N PRO A 215 15.28 0.01 5.66
CA PRO A 215 14.97 -0.76 4.45
C PRO A 215 13.48 -0.76 4.13
N SER A 216 12.62 -0.86 5.15
CA SER A 216 11.17 -0.81 5.00
C SER A 216 10.68 0.60 4.63
N LEU A 217 11.29 1.65 5.22
CA LEU A 217 10.99 3.04 4.89
C LEU A 217 11.31 3.33 3.42
N VAL A 218 12.49 2.91 2.94
CA VAL A 218 12.88 3.09 1.52
C VAL A 218 11.95 2.30 0.60
N ALA A 219 11.63 1.05 0.93
CA ALA A 219 10.71 0.23 0.14
C ALA A 219 9.32 0.87 0.01
N THR A 220 8.83 1.48 1.10
CA THR A 220 7.54 2.19 1.12
C THR A 220 7.61 3.49 0.30
N ALA A 221 8.71 4.26 0.38
CA ALA A 221 8.91 5.46 -0.42
C ALA A 221 8.90 5.15 -1.93
N LEU A 222 9.61 4.10 -2.35
CA LEU A 222 9.61 3.64 -3.73
C LEU A 222 8.22 3.16 -4.20
N HIS A 223 7.49 2.47 -3.34
CA HIS A 223 6.11 2.08 -3.65
C HIS A 223 5.19 3.30 -3.79
N ARG A 224 5.40 4.34 -2.96
CA ARG A 224 4.62 5.57 -3.08
C ARG A 224 4.96 6.36 -4.34
N LEU A 225 6.22 6.34 -4.78
CA LEU A 225 6.62 6.94 -6.04
C LEU A 225 5.85 6.35 -7.22
N ASP A 226 5.67 5.01 -7.27
CA ASP A 226 4.88 4.33 -8.30
C ASP A 226 3.41 4.77 -8.28
N ILE A 227 2.82 4.93 -7.09
CA ILE A 227 1.44 5.38 -6.93
C ILE A 227 1.30 6.84 -7.34
N ASN A 228 2.22 7.72 -6.91
CA ASN A 228 2.22 9.13 -7.26
C ASN A 228 2.35 9.36 -8.76
N LEU A 229 3.12 8.51 -9.46
CA LEU A 229 3.25 8.59 -10.91
C LEU A 229 1.92 8.34 -11.62
N ARG A 230 1.16 7.35 -11.18
CA ARG A 230 -0.18 7.08 -11.72
C ARG A 230 -1.17 8.19 -11.38
N ALA A 231 -1.13 8.69 -10.15
CA ALA A 231 -2.00 9.78 -9.70
C ALA A 231 -1.70 11.10 -10.40
N SER A 232 -0.45 11.36 -10.83
CA SER A 232 -0.06 12.58 -11.55
C SER A 232 -0.82 12.78 -12.86
N ALA A 233 -1.29 11.69 -13.48
CA ALA A 233 -2.12 11.75 -14.68
C ALA A 233 -3.46 12.46 -14.42
N VAL A 234 -4.12 12.14 -13.31
CA VAL A 234 -5.41 12.73 -12.91
C VAL A 234 -5.23 14.21 -12.57
N LEU A 235 -4.13 14.57 -11.91
CA LEU A 235 -3.88 15.96 -11.51
C LEU A 235 -3.67 16.89 -12.70
N GLY A 236 -3.33 16.35 -13.88
CA GLY A 236 -3.29 17.13 -15.12
C GLY A 236 -4.63 17.79 -15.46
N PHE A 237 -5.75 17.16 -15.13
CA PHE A 237 -7.10 17.71 -15.32
C PHE A 237 -7.42 18.89 -14.38
N VAL A 238 -6.64 19.06 -13.32
CA VAL A 238 -6.72 20.18 -12.37
C VAL A 238 -5.62 21.23 -12.64
N GLY A 239 -4.91 21.13 -13.77
CA GLY A 239 -3.93 22.13 -14.21
C GLY A 239 -2.50 21.88 -13.68
N VAL A 240 -2.16 20.67 -13.26
CA VAL A 240 -0.79 20.30 -12.93
C VAL A 240 -0.04 19.95 -14.21
N ASN A 241 1.00 20.71 -14.52
CA ASN A 241 1.82 20.54 -15.73
C ASN A 241 2.45 19.16 -15.83
N GLY A 242 2.59 18.66 -17.08
CA GLY A 242 3.23 17.38 -17.39
C GLY A 242 2.41 16.53 -18.37
N LEU A 243 2.70 15.23 -18.44
CA LEU A 243 1.99 14.28 -19.33
C LEU A 243 0.48 14.27 -19.09
N GLY A 244 0.03 14.36 -17.82
CA GLY A 244 -1.39 14.38 -17.48
C GLY A 244 -2.10 15.63 -18.02
N TYR A 245 -1.46 16.78 -17.98
CA TYR A 245 -2.01 18.01 -18.54
C TYR A 245 -2.09 17.97 -20.07
N ALA A 246 -1.04 17.51 -20.74
CA ALA A 246 -1.05 17.32 -22.18
C ALA A 246 -2.13 16.31 -22.63
N LEU A 247 -2.29 15.21 -21.85
CA LEU A 247 -3.35 14.23 -22.08
C LEU A 247 -4.76 14.86 -21.91
N SER A 248 -4.97 15.62 -20.84
CA SER A 248 -6.23 16.33 -20.59
C SER A 248 -6.55 17.31 -21.73
N THR A 249 -5.58 18.06 -22.19
CA THR A 249 -5.73 18.99 -23.31
C THR A 249 -6.09 18.25 -24.60
N ALA A 250 -5.39 17.19 -24.94
CA ALA A 250 -5.68 16.39 -26.14
C ALA A 250 -7.10 15.78 -26.12
N ILE A 251 -7.59 15.38 -24.93
CA ILE A 251 -8.97 14.87 -24.79
C ILE A 251 -9.98 16.00 -24.96
N THR A 252 -9.77 17.16 -24.36
CA THR A 252 -10.70 18.28 -24.44
C THR A 252 -10.75 18.90 -25.84
N THR A 253 -9.69 18.80 -26.61
CA THR A 253 -9.63 19.21 -28.03
C THR A 253 -10.04 18.10 -28.98
N LEU A 254 -10.49 16.93 -28.47
CA LEU A 254 -10.91 15.76 -29.24
C LEU A 254 -9.79 15.19 -30.16
N ASP A 255 -8.54 15.49 -29.86
CA ASP A 255 -7.37 14.91 -30.54
C ASP A 255 -7.03 13.53 -29.95
N TYR A 256 -7.82 12.53 -30.34
CA TYR A 256 -7.69 11.18 -29.80
C TYR A 256 -6.39 10.48 -30.20
N ARG A 257 -5.78 10.85 -31.35
CA ARG A 257 -4.50 10.28 -31.78
C ARG A 257 -3.37 10.68 -30.84
N ARG A 258 -3.33 11.96 -30.49
CA ARG A 258 -2.37 12.51 -29.52
C ARG A 258 -2.66 12.05 -28.09
N ALA A 259 -3.93 12.00 -27.69
CA ALA A 259 -4.35 11.50 -26.39
C ALA A 259 -3.91 10.05 -26.18
N MET A 260 -4.12 9.16 -27.16
CA MET A 260 -3.73 7.76 -27.08
C MET A 260 -2.19 7.61 -27.07
N ALA A 261 -1.45 8.38 -27.87
CA ALA A 261 0.00 8.40 -27.84
C ALA A 261 0.54 8.75 -26.45
N LEU A 262 0.01 9.81 -25.83
CA LEU A 262 0.38 10.23 -24.48
C LEU A 262 -0.01 9.21 -23.42
N ALA A 263 -1.17 8.57 -23.56
CA ALA A 263 -1.61 7.49 -22.67
C ALA A 263 -0.66 6.28 -22.73
N VAL A 264 -0.19 5.89 -23.93
CA VAL A 264 0.80 4.82 -24.12
C VAL A 264 2.14 5.21 -23.49
N VAL A 265 2.60 6.45 -23.67
CA VAL A 265 3.84 6.94 -23.02
C VAL A 265 3.72 6.89 -21.49
N LEU A 266 2.60 7.33 -20.94
CA LEU A 266 2.34 7.28 -19.50
C LEU A 266 2.32 5.84 -18.98
N LEU A 267 1.66 4.91 -19.70
CA LEU A 267 1.65 3.49 -19.37
C LEU A 267 3.07 2.89 -19.36
N LEU A 268 3.86 3.17 -20.40
CA LEU A 268 5.25 2.71 -20.47
C LEU A 268 6.09 3.29 -19.32
N LEU A 269 5.90 4.56 -19.00
CA LEU A 269 6.60 5.22 -17.89
C LEU A 269 6.24 4.57 -16.54
N CYS A 270 4.95 4.28 -16.31
CA CYS A 270 4.49 3.58 -15.10
C CYS A 270 5.07 2.15 -15.03
N PHE A 271 5.10 1.43 -16.15
CA PHE A 271 5.66 0.08 -16.21
C PHE A 271 7.17 0.06 -15.91
N VAL A 272 7.93 1.01 -16.48
CA VAL A 272 9.36 1.17 -16.22
C VAL A 272 9.60 1.52 -14.75
N ALA A 273 8.87 2.50 -14.21
CA ALA A 273 8.99 2.90 -12.82
C ALA A 273 8.69 1.75 -11.86
N GLU A 274 7.60 0.99 -12.07
CA GLU A 274 7.26 -0.18 -11.24
C GLU A 274 8.31 -1.28 -11.34
N SER A 275 8.86 -1.53 -12.53
CA SER A 275 9.91 -2.53 -12.76
C SER A 275 11.20 -2.18 -12.02
N VAL A 276 11.66 -0.94 -12.14
CA VAL A 276 12.87 -0.42 -11.48
C VAL A 276 12.69 -0.40 -9.96
N SER A 277 11.61 0.16 -9.49
CA SER A 277 11.25 0.23 -8.07
C SER A 277 11.10 -1.17 -7.47
N GLY A 278 10.48 -2.11 -8.19
CA GLY A 278 10.38 -3.51 -7.81
C GLY A 278 11.73 -4.23 -7.73
N ALA A 279 12.66 -3.95 -8.65
CA ALA A 279 14.01 -4.48 -8.61
C ALA A 279 14.79 -3.97 -7.39
N ILE A 280 14.75 -2.67 -7.14
CA ILE A 280 15.41 -2.05 -5.97
C ILE A 280 14.84 -2.61 -4.65
N ARG A 281 13.52 -2.73 -4.53
CA ARG A 281 12.89 -3.32 -3.32
C ARG A 281 13.32 -4.75 -3.07
N ARG A 282 13.42 -5.58 -4.12
CA ARG A 282 13.88 -6.97 -3.99
C ARG A 282 15.30 -7.05 -3.45
N THR A 283 16.23 -6.24 -3.97
CA THR A 283 17.62 -6.23 -3.49
C THR A 283 17.73 -5.76 -2.04
N LEU A 284 17.02 -4.68 -1.66
CA LEU A 284 17.02 -4.16 -0.29
C LEU A 284 16.46 -5.15 0.73
N LEU A 285 15.39 -5.87 0.39
CA LEU A 285 14.74 -6.81 1.32
C LEU A 285 15.49 -8.16 1.39
N GLN A 286 16.15 -8.59 0.32
CA GLN A 286 16.98 -9.80 0.33
C GLN A 286 18.21 -9.66 1.23
N ASP A 287 18.86 -8.51 1.25
CA ASP A 287 20.00 -8.25 2.14
C ASP A 287 19.61 -8.33 3.62
N VAL A 288 18.39 -7.92 3.97
CA VAL A 288 17.87 -8.01 5.36
C VAL A 288 17.61 -9.46 5.77
N THR A 289 17.05 -10.28 4.88
CA THR A 289 16.74 -11.69 5.16
C THR A 289 17.98 -12.55 5.25
N THR A 290 19.00 -12.30 4.43
CA THR A 290 20.31 -12.97 4.49
C THR A 290 21.09 -12.57 5.74
N ALA A 291 21.08 -11.29 6.12
CA ALA A 291 21.70 -10.82 7.36
C ALA A 291 21.03 -11.42 8.63
N ARG A 292 19.70 -11.62 8.60
CA ARG A 292 18.95 -12.27 9.69
C ARG A 292 19.25 -13.77 9.78
N ARG A 293 19.43 -14.47 8.66
CA ARG A 293 19.85 -15.88 8.63
C ARG A 293 21.28 -16.07 9.11
N SER A 294 22.21 -15.21 8.70
CA SER A 294 23.61 -15.23 9.14
C SER A 294 23.77 -14.97 10.65
N ARG A 295 22.94 -14.11 11.25
CA ARG A 295 22.95 -13.88 12.71
C ARG A 295 22.33 -15.03 13.52
N ARG A 296 21.48 -15.85 12.91
CA ARG A 296 20.88 -17.02 13.58
C ARG A 296 21.80 -18.26 13.58
N SER A 297 22.87 -18.23 12.82
CA SER A 297 23.94 -19.23 12.79
C SER A 297 25.18 -18.78 13.59
N TRP A 298 25.02 -18.12 14.73
CA TRP A 298 26.09 -18.11 15.72
C TRP A 298 26.28 -19.54 16.19
N PRO A 299 27.53 -20.05 16.16
CA PRO A 299 27.78 -21.38 16.68
C PRO A 299 27.31 -21.37 18.13
N VAL A 300 26.27 -22.13 18.41
CA VAL A 300 26.01 -22.60 19.76
C VAL A 300 27.32 -23.27 20.15
N PHE A 301 28.03 -22.71 21.15
CA PHE A 301 29.15 -23.40 21.76
C PHE A 301 28.68 -24.84 21.97
N PRO A 302 29.40 -25.86 21.47
CA PRO A 302 29.04 -27.24 21.75
C PRO A 302 29.13 -27.40 23.26
N GLY A 303 27.97 -27.43 23.89
CA GLY A 303 27.84 -27.76 25.28
C GLY A 303 28.53 -29.11 25.49
N ALA A 304 29.42 -29.15 26.47
CA ALA A 304 30.16 -30.31 26.89
C ALA A 304 29.26 -31.56 26.88
N ARG A 305 29.47 -32.45 25.93
CA ARG A 305 29.04 -33.84 26.06
C ARG A 305 29.72 -34.39 27.29
N ARG A 306 28.97 -34.67 28.34
CA ARG A 306 29.40 -35.55 29.41
C ARG A 306 29.57 -36.93 28.79
N ASP A 307 30.79 -37.29 28.39
CA ASP A 307 31.18 -38.67 28.26
C ASP A 307 31.41 -39.21 29.67
N GLU A 308 30.48 -39.97 30.19
CA GLU A 308 30.66 -40.85 31.31
C GLU A 308 31.56 -42.02 30.85
N ARG A 309 32.83 -41.98 31.23
CA ARG A 309 33.66 -43.17 31.29
C ARG A 309 34.21 -43.31 32.73
N PRO A 310 34.04 -44.48 33.35
CA PRO A 310 34.56 -44.72 34.70
C PRO A 310 35.99 -45.13 34.66
N GLY A 311 36.82 -44.59 35.60
CA GLY A 311 38.06 -45.12 36.02
C GLY A 311 39.33 -44.47 35.47
N GLY A 312 40.07 -43.76 36.31
CA GLY A 312 41.50 -43.38 36.06
C GLY A 312 41.97 -42.17 36.86
N THR A 313 42.55 -42.44 37.99
CA THR A 313 43.71 -41.76 38.67
C THR A 313 43.77 -40.24 38.71
N ALA A 314 43.77 -39.71 39.90
CA ALA A 314 44.04 -38.32 40.29
C ALA A 314 45.32 -37.77 39.63
N GLN A 315 45.18 -36.75 38.82
CA GLN A 315 46.24 -35.86 38.39
C GLN A 315 45.91 -34.39 38.63
N ALA A 316 46.91 -33.68 39.05
CA ALA A 316 46.98 -32.33 39.57
C ALA A 316 46.12 -31.29 38.88
N ARG A 317 45.48 -30.44 39.69
CA ARG A 317 44.81 -29.18 39.24
C ARG A 317 45.83 -28.29 38.53
N PRO A 318 45.56 -27.86 37.27
CA PRO A 318 46.30 -26.74 36.68
C PRO A 318 45.89 -25.45 37.39
N SER A 319 46.89 -24.66 37.77
CA SER A 319 46.76 -23.32 38.33
C SER A 319 46.00 -22.40 37.37
N PRO A 320 45.19 -21.42 37.85
CA PRO A 320 44.51 -20.46 36.99
C PRO A 320 45.54 -19.65 36.19
N PRO A 321 45.27 -19.33 34.90
CA PRO A 321 46.19 -18.50 34.12
C PRO A 321 46.33 -17.14 34.80
N THR A 322 47.57 -16.78 35.12
CA THR A 322 47.95 -15.44 35.58
C THR A 322 47.56 -14.45 34.49
N VAL A 323 46.61 -13.56 34.81
CA VAL A 323 46.27 -12.41 33.95
C VAL A 323 47.51 -11.52 33.91
N ALA A 324 48.26 -11.59 32.81
CA ALA A 324 49.32 -10.64 32.53
C ALA A 324 48.69 -9.24 32.45
N GLY A 325 49.09 -8.38 33.38
CA GLY A 325 48.66 -6.98 33.38
C GLY A 325 49.04 -6.28 32.06
N PRO A 326 48.32 -5.27 31.67
CA PRO A 326 48.61 -4.52 30.43
C PRO A 326 50.03 -3.92 30.52
N PRO A 327 50.83 -3.95 29.43
CA PRO A 327 52.13 -3.34 29.44
C PRO A 327 51.99 -1.83 29.67
N ALA A 328 52.59 -1.36 30.77
CA ALA A 328 52.69 0.07 31.05
C ALA A 328 53.67 0.70 30.05
N GLY A 329 53.24 1.72 29.36
CA GLY A 329 54.12 2.60 28.60
C GLY A 329 54.02 2.49 27.08
N GLY A 330 53.16 3.27 26.53
CA GLY A 330 53.09 3.57 25.10
C GLY A 330 51.80 4.31 24.80
N GLY A 331 51.81 5.62 24.81
CA GLY A 331 50.70 6.43 24.31
C GLY A 331 50.40 6.03 22.87
N THR A 332 49.49 5.07 22.71
CA THR A 332 48.91 4.79 21.40
C THR A 332 48.07 5.99 20.99
N ALA A 333 48.69 6.92 20.30
CA ALA A 333 47.94 7.88 19.47
C ALA A 333 46.91 7.06 18.74
N VAL A 334 45.61 7.27 19.09
CA VAL A 334 44.48 6.71 18.35
C VAL A 334 44.60 7.20 16.93
N ARG A 335 45.34 6.44 16.09
CA ARG A 335 45.34 6.68 14.65
C ARG A 335 43.89 6.57 14.22
N ARG A 336 43.24 7.70 14.08
CA ARG A 336 41.99 7.80 13.31
C ARG A 336 42.32 7.38 11.88
N THR A 337 42.33 6.07 11.65
CA THR A 337 42.40 5.52 10.31
C THR A 337 41.03 5.80 9.69
N LEU A 338 40.97 6.84 8.90
CA LEU A 338 39.82 7.04 7.98
C LEU A 338 39.69 5.72 7.22
N PRO A 339 38.51 5.09 7.28
CA PRO A 339 38.33 3.79 6.69
C PRO A 339 38.57 3.91 5.18
N ARG A 340 39.45 3.04 4.65
CA ARG A 340 39.84 3.03 3.24
C ARG A 340 38.60 2.98 2.33
N TRP A 341 38.64 3.72 1.23
CA TRP A 341 37.61 3.66 0.19
C TRP A 341 37.55 2.27 -0.42
N SER A 342 36.49 1.55 -0.16
CA SER A 342 36.20 0.26 -0.80
C SER A 342 35.26 0.45 -1.98
N ALA A 343 35.29 -0.43 -2.97
CA ALA A 343 34.39 -0.39 -4.12
C ALA A 343 32.90 -0.34 -3.68
N ARG A 344 32.56 -0.98 -2.56
CA ARG A 344 31.21 -0.93 -1.97
C ARG A 344 30.86 0.48 -1.46
N ARG A 345 31.80 1.19 -0.86
CA ARG A 345 31.60 2.57 -0.38
C ARG A 345 31.52 3.55 -1.56
N ILE A 346 32.42 3.44 -2.54
CA ILE A 346 32.39 4.28 -3.74
C ILE A 346 31.02 4.13 -4.41
N ARG A 347 30.57 2.91 -4.66
CA ARG A 347 29.25 2.65 -5.25
C ARG A 347 28.11 3.24 -4.41
N GLY A 348 28.15 3.09 -3.07
CA GLY A 348 27.13 3.65 -2.18
C GLY A 348 27.09 5.18 -2.20
N THR A 349 28.26 5.85 -2.17
CA THR A 349 28.34 7.33 -2.27
C THR A 349 27.92 7.82 -3.65
N THR A 350 28.28 7.12 -4.73
CA THR A 350 27.83 7.48 -6.08
C THR A 350 26.31 7.42 -6.20
N TRP A 351 25.67 6.34 -5.71
CA TRP A 351 24.21 6.27 -5.69
C TRP A 351 23.56 7.34 -4.83
N LEU A 352 24.16 7.68 -3.67
CA LEU A 352 23.66 8.77 -2.83
C LEU A 352 23.73 10.11 -3.57
N VAL A 353 24.89 10.43 -4.18
CA VAL A 353 25.08 11.67 -4.94
C VAL A 353 24.11 11.76 -6.12
N LEU A 354 23.94 10.67 -6.87
CA LEU A 354 22.98 10.62 -7.98
C LEU A 354 21.54 10.83 -7.49
N THR A 355 21.16 10.22 -6.36
CA THR A 355 19.84 10.40 -5.78
C THR A 355 19.62 11.85 -5.33
N VAL A 356 20.60 12.45 -4.65
CA VAL A 356 20.52 13.86 -4.23
C VAL A 356 20.47 14.78 -5.45
N ALA A 357 21.30 14.56 -6.46
CA ALA A 357 21.26 15.34 -7.70
C ALA A 357 19.92 15.23 -8.41
N LEU A 358 19.33 14.03 -8.49
CA LEU A 358 17.99 13.81 -9.04
C LEU A 358 16.92 14.56 -8.25
N VAL A 359 16.96 14.52 -6.92
CA VAL A 359 16.01 15.24 -6.06
C VAL A 359 16.14 16.75 -6.25
N VAL A 360 17.36 17.30 -6.26
CA VAL A 360 17.60 18.74 -6.47
C VAL A 360 17.13 19.17 -7.87
N ALA A 361 17.51 18.43 -8.90
CA ALA A 361 17.06 18.71 -10.27
C ALA A 361 15.53 18.66 -10.40
N SER A 362 14.89 17.68 -9.73
CA SER A 362 13.42 17.55 -9.68
C SER A 362 12.78 18.72 -8.95
N ALA A 363 13.34 19.17 -7.82
CA ALA A 363 12.83 20.30 -7.06
C ALA A 363 12.90 21.60 -7.88
N VAL A 364 14.02 21.85 -8.57
CA VAL A 364 14.16 23.00 -9.46
C VAL A 364 13.15 22.94 -10.62
N ARG A 365 13.05 21.79 -11.29
CA ARG A 365 12.16 21.62 -12.45
C ARG A 365 10.69 21.70 -12.08
N SER A 366 10.28 21.23 -10.90
CA SER A 366 8.90 21.33 -10.41
C SER A 366 8.50 22.72 -9.94
N GLY A 367 9.43 23.69 -9.94
CA GLY A 367 9.18 25.06 -9.48
C GLY A 367 9.17 25.21 -7.95
N LEU A 368 9.76 24.24 -7.24
CA LEU A 368 9.93 24.32 -5.79
C LEU A 368 10.98 25.42 -5.46
N SER A 369 10.50 26.59 -5.08
CA SER A 369 11.36 27.70 -4.67
C SER A 369 10.92 28.26 -3.32
N TRP A 370 11.88 28.84 -2.60
CA TRP A 370 11.58 29.46 -1.31
C TRP A 370 10.58 30.62 -1.44
N SER A 371 10.68 31.40 -2.52
CA SER A 371 9.74 32.49 -2.81
C SER A 371 8.33 32.01 -3.06
N THR A 372 8.16 30.87 -3.74
CA THR A 372 6.85 30.27 -3.99
C THR A 372 6.26 29.70 -2.70
N LEU A 373 7.07 29.03 -1.87
CA LEU A 373 6.64 28.53 -0.57
C LEU A 373 6.20 29.66 0.37
N ARG A 374 6.98 30.74 0.43
CA ARG A 374 6.64 31.90 1.25
C ARG A 374 5.33 32.55 0.81
N ARG A 375 5.17 32.84 -0.48
CA ARG A 375 3.91 33.38 -1.03
C ARG A 375 2.72 32.47 -0.74
N GLY A 376 2.90 31.14 -0.89
CA GLY A 376 1.88 30.18 -0.55
C GLY A 376 1.54 30.19 0.94
N ALA A 377 2.51 30.33 1.81
CA ALA A 377 2.26 30.42 3.26
C ALA A 377 1.50 31.72 3.64
N GLU A 378 1.85 32.84 3.00
CA GLU A 378 1.17 34.12 3.20
C GLU A 378 -0.28 34.12 2.69
N SER A 379 -0.55 33.42 1.57
CA SER A 379 -1.89 33.31 0.97
C SER A 379 -2.74 32.18 1.56
N PHE A 380 -2.16 31.27 2.35
CA PHE A 380 -2.85 30.06 2.84
C PHE A 380 -4.07 30.37 3.70
N LEU A 381 -3.90 31.23 4.73
CA LEU A 381 -5.01 31.59 5.64
C LEU A 381 -6.13 32.37 4.95
N PRO A 382 -5.84 33.40 4.13
CA PRO A 382 -6.88 34.06 3.33
C PRO A 382 -7.62 33.08 2.42
N THR A 383 -6.87 32.21 1.71
CA THR A 383 -7.44 31.20 0.81
C THR A 383 -8.33 30.21 1.57
N LEU A 384 -7.97 29.82 2.79
CA LEU A 384 -8.81 28.94 3.60
C LEU A 384 -10.18 29.56 3.91
N GLY A 385 -10.23 30.89 4.04
CA GLY A 385 -11.48 31.64 4.20
C GLY A 385 -12.41 31.52 2.99
N ASP A 386 -11.91 31.39 1.77
CA ASP A 386 -12.71 31.22 0.56
C ASP A 386 -13.49 29.88 0.56
N PHE A 387 -12.99 28.88 1.29
CA PHE A 387 -13.61 27.55 1.41
C PHE A 387 -14.68 27.48 2.52
N LEU A 388 -14.80 28.48 3.37
CA LEU A 388 -15.70 28.52 4.51
C LEU A 388 -16.67 29.72 4.45
N PRO A 389 -17.92 29.57 4.88
CA PRO A 389 -18.58 28.32 5.31
C PRO A 389 -18.95 27.41 4.13
N PRO A 390 -19.15 26.08 4.37
CA PRO A 390 -19.64 25.18 3.34
C PRO A 390 -21.00 25.66 2.81
N GLY A 391 -21.19 25.55 1.50
CA GLY A 391 -22.42 25.96 0.83
C GLY A 391 -22.80 24.99 -0.29
N THR A 392 -24.07 24.85 -0.61
CA THR A 392 -24.53 23.97 -1.68
C THR A 392 -24.72 24.69 -3.03
N GLY A 393 -24.60 26.01 -3.07
CA GLY A 393 -24.86 26.78 -4.29
C GLY A 393 -26.28 26.59 -4.88
N GLY A 394 -27.24 26.13 -4.09
CA GLY A 394 -28.60 25.81 -4.53
C GLY A 394 -28.78 24.42 -5.16
N ILE A 395 -27.69 23.63 -5.35
CA ILE A 395 -27.70 22.32 -6.01
C ILE A 395 -27.59 21.13 -5.03
N GLY A 396 -27.97 21.31 -3.75
CA GLY A 396 -27.80 20.28 -2.73
C GLY A 396 -28.46 18.93 -3.05
N GLY A 397 -29.64 18.93 -3.69
CA GLY A 397 -30.31 17.71 -4.14
C GLY A 397 -29.53 16.98 -5.23
N GLN A 398 -28.95 17.71 -6.18
CA GLN A 398 -28.08 17.14 -7.23
C GLN A 398 -26.82 16.54 -6.63
N LEU A 399 -26.13 17.25 -5.72
CA LEU A 399 -24.94 16.74 -5.05
C LEU A 399 -25.19 15.41 -4.33
N LEU A 400 -26.36 15.24 -3.70
CA LEU A 400 -26.76 13.99 -3.06
C LEU A 400 -26.99 12.87 -4.09
N ALA A 401 -27.65 13.19 -5.22
CA ALA A 401 -27.89 12.26 -6.31
C ALA A 401 -26.55 11.79 -6.92
N ASP A 402 -25.63 12.72 -7.17
CA ASP A 402 -24.31 12.41 -7.75
C ASP A 402 -23.37 11.70 -6.77
N LEU A 403 -23.49 11.94 -5.46
CA LEU A 403 -22.84 11.13 -4.45
C LEU A 403 -23.36 9.68 -4.46
N TRP A 404 -24.69 9.51 -4.66
CA TRP A 404 -25.30 8.19 -4.79
C TRP A 404 -24.80 7.45 -6.02
N VAL A 405 -24.70 8.13 -7.16
CA VAL A 405 -24.10 7.58 -8.40
C VAL A 405 -22.63 7.18 -8.16
N THR A 406 -21.86 7.99 -7.43
CA THR A 406 -20.47 7.68 -7.08
C THR A 406 -20.39 6.39 -6.25
N LEU A 407 -21.29 6.20 -5.29
CA LEU A 407 -21.38 4.96 -4.51
C LEU A 407 -21.76 3.76 -5.42
N GLN A 408 -22.69 3.93 -6.36
CA GLN A 408 -23.05 2.88 -7.32
C GLN A 408 -21.86 2.48 -8.20
N ILE A 409 -21.10 3.46 -8.72
CA ILE A 409 -19.88 3.20 -9.50
C ILE A 409 -18.86 2.38 -8.68
N ALA A 410 -18.63 2.77 -7.42
CA ALA A 410 -17.69 2.08 -6.55
C ALA A 410 -18.14 0.64 -6.22
N LEU A 411 -19.43 0.43 -5.92
CA LEU A 411 -20.00 -0.88 -5.63
C LEU A 411 -19.97 -1.80 -6.85
N ALA A 412 -20.44 -1.31 -8.00
CA ALA A 412 -20.44 -2.07 -9.26
C ALA A 412 -19.01 -2.41 -9.71
N GLY A 413 -18.08 -1.45 -9.65
CA GLY A 413 -16.67 -1.66 -9.97
C GLY A 413 -16.01 -2.68 -9.01
N THR A 414 -16.36 -2.64 -7.73
CA THR A 414 -15.85 -3.63 -6.75
C THR A 414 -16.39 -5.03 -7.02
N LEU A 415 -17.66 -5.15 -7.40
CA LEU A 415 -18.26 -6.43 -7.76
C LEU A 415 -17.62 -7.02 -9.03
N ILE A 416 -17.47 -6.22 -10.09
CA ILE A 416 -16.78 -6.61 -11.33
C ILE A 416 -15.35 -7.05 -11.00
N GLY A 417 -14.65 -6.23 -10.18
CA GLY A 417 -13.30 -6.54 -9.72
C GLY A 417 -13.21 -7.86 -8.96
N LEU A 418 -14.16 -8.16 -8.07
CA LEU A 418 -14.23 -9.42 -7.33
C LEU A 418 -14.42 -10.62 -8.28
N VAL A 419 -15.38 -10.52 -9.21
CA VAL A 419 -15.70 -11.59 -10.16
C VAL A 419 -14.50 -11.92 -11.04
N LEU A 420 -13.71 -10.91 -11.44
CA LEU A 420 -12.53 -11.11 -12.27
C LEU A 420 -11.29 -11.49 -11.44
N ALA A 421 -11.09 -10.85 -10.28
CA ALA A 421 -9.88 -11.01 -9.48
C ALA A 421 -9.84 -12.36 -8.72
N LEU A 422 -11.00 -12.89 -8.29
CA LEU A 422 -11.04 -14.13 -7.53
C LEU A 422 -10.49 -15.31 -8.35
N PRO A 423 -10.98 -15.60 -9.58
CA PRO A 423 -10.43 -16.69 -10.39
C PRO A 423 -8.98 -16.41 -10.82
N LEU A 424 -8.66 -15.19 -11.24
CA LEU A 424 -7.29 -14.84 -11.64
C LEU A 424 -6.30 -14.97 -10.47
N GLY A 425 -6.70 -14.55 -9.27
CA GLY A 425 -5.91 -14.69 -8.05
C GLY A 425 -5.71 -16.16 -7.65
N ALA A 426 -6.77 -16.97 -7.76
CA ALA A 426 -6.67 -18.41 -7.51
C ALA A 426 -5.71 -19.10 -8.51
N LEU A 427 -5.79 -18.75 -9.80
CA LEU A 427 -4.90 -19.24 -10.84
C LEU A 427 -3.46 -18.70 -10.72
N ALA A 428 -3.26 -17.58 -10.03
CA ALA A 428 -1.94 -17.02 -9.74
C ALA A 428 -1.29 -17.64 -8.49
N ALA A 429 -2.06 -18.32 -7.62
CA ALA A 429 -1.56 -18.93 -6.39
C ALA A 429 -0.88 -20.28 -6.69
N ARG A 430 0.39 -20.43 -6.29
CA ARG A 430 1.22 -21.62 -6.59
C ARG A 430 0.72 -22.89 -5.90
N ASN A 431 0.14 -22.74 -4.73
CA ASN A 431 -0.43 -23.85 -3.94
C ASN A 431 -1.78 -24.35 -4.50
N VAL A 432 -2.43 -23.60 -5.40
CA VAL A 432 -3.72 -23.96 -6.00
C VAL A 432 -3.52 -24.61 -7.38
N VAL A 433 -2.72 -24.01 -8.26
CA VAL A 433 -2.61 -24.42 -9.68
C VAL A 433 -1.65 -25.58 -9.89
N GLY A 434 -0.73 -25.85 -8.97
CA GLY A 434 0.27 -26.93 -9.09
C GLY A 434 1.31 -26.74 -10.22
N SER A 435 1.09 -25.81 -11.17
CA SER A 435 2.03 -25.48 -12.26
C SER A 435 2.72 -24.15 -12.04
N PRO A 436 4.05 -24.13 -11.82
CA PRO A 436 4.78 -22.87 -11.63
C PRO A 436 4.77 -21.94 -12.86
N ARG A 437 4.57 -22.50 -14.06
CA ARG A 437 4.48 -21.72 -15.30
C ARG A 437 3.13 -21.01 -15.39
N ALA A 438 2.03 -21.71 -15.11
CA ALA A 438 0.69 -21.14 -15.10
C ALA A 438 0.56 -20.05 -14.02
N ALA A 439 1.00 -20.33 -12.80
CA ALA A 439 0.99 -19.32 -11.74
C ALA A 439 1.78 -18.05 -12.11
N ARG A 440 2.95 -18.19 -12.74
CA ARG A 440 3.73 -17.06 -13.24
C ARG A 440 3.00 -16.28 -14.33
N PHE A 441 2.36 -16.97 -15.28
CA PHE A 441 1.58 -16.34 -16.33
C PHE A 441 0.47 -15.45 -15.75
N PHE A 442 -0.39 -16.01 -14.88
CA PHE A 442 -1.48 -15.25 -14.29
C PHE A 442 -0.99 -14.11 -13.37
N ARG A 443 0.12 -14.29 -12.65
CA ARG A 443 0.77 -13.20 -11.91
C ARG A 443 1.25 -12.09 -12.83
N THR A 444 1.78 -12.43 -14.00
CA THR A 444 2.19 -11.42 -14.99
C THR A 444 0.97 -10.67 -15.53
N VAL A 445 -0.15 -11.36 -15.81
CA VAL A 445 -1.40 -10.72 -16.23
C VAL A 445 -1.89 -9.74 -15.17
N ILE A 446 -1.96 -10.16 -13.90
CA ILE A 446 -2.34 -9.27 -12.78
C ILE A 446 -1.40 -8.06 -12.68
N LEU A 447 -0.10 -8.27 -12.85
CA LEU A 447 0.90 -7.19 -12.82
C LEU A 447 0.71 -6.21 -13.98
N LEU A 448 0.44 -6.71 -15.20
CA LEU A 448 0.20 -5.88 -16.36
C LEU A 448 -1.06 -5.01 -16.18
N VAL A 449 -2.17 -5.61 -15.72
CA VAL A 449 -3.40 -4.86 -15.42
C VAL A 449 -3.13 -3.78 -14.36
N ARG A 450 -2.37 -4.11 -13.32
CA ARG A 450 -2.00 -3.17 -12.26
C ARG A 450 -1.13 -2.01 -12.74
N ALA A 451 -0.33 -2.21 -13.77
CA ALA A 451 0.52 -1.17 -14.32
C ALA A 451 -0.27 -0.10 -15.08
N VAL A 452 -1.49 -0.43 -15.55
CA VAL A 452 -2.35 0.53 -16.26
C VAL A 452 -2.94 1.52 -15.26
N PRO A 453 -2.72 2.84 -15.43
CA PRO A 453 -3.38 3.84 -14.61
C PRO A 453 -4.91 3.79 -14.78
N GLU A 454 -5.65 3.89 -13.67
CA GLU A 454 -7.12 3.86 -13.68
C GLU A 454 -7.73 4.94 -14.59
N LEU A 455 -7.07 6.10 -14.68
CA LEU A 455 -7.46 7.17 -15.59
C LEU A 455 -7.42 6.72 -17.07
N VAL A 456 -6.38 5.99 -17.47
CA VAL A 456 -6.25 5.49 -18.86
C VAL A 456 -7.37 4.50 -19.15
N LEU A 457 -7.68 3.61 -18.18
CA LEU A 457 -8.83 2.71 -18.30
C LEU A 457 -10.14 3.49 -18.43
N ALA A 458 -10.33 4.53 -17.63
CA ALA A 458 -11.53 5.36 -17.68
C ALA A 458 -11.69 6.03 -19.05
N ILE A 459 -10.62 6.60 -19.59
CA ILE A 459 -10.65 7.23 -20.93
C ILE A 459 -11.03 6.20 -21.99
N VAL A 460 -10.41 5.03 -21.97
CA VAL A 460 -10.73 3.96 -22.92
C VAL A 460 -12.19 3.56 -22.81
N PHE A 461 -12.71 3.34 -21.59
CA PHE A 461 -14.10 2.96 -21.41
C PHE A 461 -15.09 4.10 -21.72
N VAL A 462 -14.74 5.36 -21.40
CA VAL A 462 -15.57 6.53 -21.80
C VAL A 462 -15.73 6.60 -23.31
N VAL A 463 -14.66 6.31 -24.04
CA VAL A 463 -14.73 6.33 -25.49
C VAL A 463 -15.53 5.16 -26.06
N VAL A 464 -15.40 3.99 -25.45
CA VAL A 464 -16.09 2.76 -25.89
C VAL A 464 -17.57 2.78 -25.53
N THR A 465 -17.92 3.16 -24.30
CA THR A 465 -19.28 3.08 -23.77
C THR A 465 -20.00 4.43 -23.67
N GLY A 466 -19.31 5.51 -23.95
CA GLY A 466 -19.78 6.87 -23.74
C GLY A 466 -19.46 7.44 -22.37
N LEU A 467 -19.73 8.75 -22.22
CA LEU A 467 -19.65 9.42 -20.93
C LEU A 467 -20.68 8.85 -19.95
N GLY A 468 -20.31 8.67 -18.68
CA GLY A 468 -21.26 8.28 -17.64
C GLY A 468 -20.73 7.17 -16.70
N ALA A 469 -21.61 6.75 -15.79
CA ALA A 469 -21.28 5.85 -14.69
C ALA A 469 -20.85 4.42 -15.13
N VAL A 470 -21.28 3.98 -16.32
CA VAL A 470 -20.92 2.67 -16.90
C VAL A 470 -19.41 2.60 -17.15
N SER A 471 -18.84 3.61 -17.81
CA SER A 471 -17.40 3.68 -18.09
C SER A 471 -16.57 3.71 -16.81
N GLY A 472 -17.02 4.45 -15.78
CA GLY A 472 -16.38 4.49 -14.48
C GLY A 472 -16.38 3.13 -13.77
N ALA A 473 -17.52 2.44 -13.74
CA ALA A 473 -17.66 1.13 -13.11
C ALA A 473 -16.78 0.07 -13.80
N LEU A 474 -16.71 0.06 -15.13
CA LEU A 474 -15.86 -0.83 -15.91
C LEU A 474 -14.36 -0.54 -15.67
N ALA A 475 -13.96 0.74 -15.66
CA ALA A 475 -12.59 1.14 -15.40
C ALA A 475 -12.12 0.69 -14.01
N LEU A 476 -12.94 0.93 -12.97
CA LEU A 476 -12.65 0.49 -11.60
C LEU A 476 -12.66 -1.03 -11.48
N GLY A 477 -13.60 -1.70 -12.16
CA GLY A 477 -13.71 -3.15 -12.13
C GLY A 477 -12.46 -3.84 -12.69
N VAL A 478 -12.03 -3.42 -13.88
CA VAL A 478 -10.80 -3.94 -14.49
C VAL A 478 -9.56 -3.54 -13.69
N GLY A 479 -9.46 -2.27 -13.27
CA GLY A 479 -8.35 -1.77 -12.45
C GLY A 479 -8.20 -2.52 -11.13
N SER A 480 -9.32 -2.91 -10.50
CA SER A 480 -9.35 -3.68 -9.27
C SER A 480 -8.66 -5.05 -9.38
N VAL A 481 -8.64 -5.66 -10.56
CA VAL A 481 -7.97 -6.95 -10.79
C VAL A 481 -6.49 -6.89 -10.40
N GLY A 482 -5.82 -5.77 -10.67
CA GLY A 482 -4.40 -5.59 -10.38
C GLY A 482 -4.06 -5.64 -8.89
N LEU A 483 -4.88 -5.01 -8.05
CA LEU A 483 -4.66 -4.99 -6.59
C LEU A 483 -5.32 -6.18 -5.92
N LEU A 484 -6.62 -6.37 -6.13
CA LEU A 484 -7.40 -7.43 -5.48
C LEU A 484 -6.92 -8.82 -5.88
N GLY A 485 -6.62 -9.05 -7.18
CA GLY A 485 -6.12 -10.34 -7.67
C GLY A 485 -4.78 -10.72 -7.05
N LYS A 486 -3.88 -9.74 -6.87
CA LYS A 486 -2.63 -9.98 -6.14
C LYS A 486 -2.89 -10.35 -4.69
N LEU A 487 -3.71 -9.56 -3.97
CA LEU A 487 -4.00 -9.80 -2.55
C LEU A 487 -4.69 -11.14 -2.33
N VAL A 488 -5.60 -11.55 -3.22
CA VAL A 488 -6.23 -12.87 -3.20
C VAL A 488 -5.18 -13.98 -3.38
N ALA A 489 -4.29 -13.86 -4.37
CA ALA A 489 -3.24 -14.85 -4.62
C ALA A 489 -2.31 -15.00 -3.41
N ASP A 490 -1.87 -13.87 -2.82
CA ASP A 490 -0.99 -13.87 -1.66
C ASP A 490 -1.68 -14.50 -0.44
N SER A 491 -2.96 -14.18 -0.17
CA SER A 491 -3.73 -14.78 0.93
C SER A 491 -3.97 -16.28 0.78
N LEU A 492 -4.17 -16.76 -0.45
CA LEU A 492 -4.28 -18.20 -0.71
C LEU A 492 -2.95 -18.92 -0.46
N GLU A 493 -1.81 -18.31 -0.81
CA GLU A 493 -0.49 -18.89 -0.57
C GLU A 493 -0.08 -18.88 0.91
N GLU A 494 -0.56 -17.92 1.70
CA GLU A 494 -0.28 -17.80 3.13
C GLU A 494 -1.09 -18.79 4.00
N THR A 495 -2.05 -19.52 3.42
CA THR A 495 -2.84 -20.51 4.17
C THR A 495 -1.97 -21.62 4.72
N GLU A 496 -2.24 -22.03 5.97
CA GLU A 496 -1.55 -23.15 6.62
C GLU A 496 -1.72 -24.45 5.83
N PRO A 497 -0.63 -25.15 5.47
CA PRO A 497 -0.69 -26.29 4.55
C PRO A 497 -1.25 -27.58 5.19
N GLY A 498 -1.41 -27.65 6.53
CA GLY A 498 -1.83 -28.87 7.25
C GLY A 498 -3.14 -29.47 6.76
N PRO A 499 -4.27 -28.74 6.77
CA PRO A 499 -5.55 -29.25 6.32
C PRO A 499 -5.60 -29.62 4.85
N ALA A 500 -4.90 -28.86 3.98
CA ALA A 500 -4.79 -29.20 2.57
C ALA A 500 -4.08 -30.53 2.37
N ARG A 501 -2.97 -30.78 3.10
CA ARG A 501 -2.25 -32.06 3.08
C ARG A 501 -3.10 -33.21 3.62
N ALA A 502 -3.90 -32.99 4.66
CA ALA A 502 -4.79 -34.00 5.21
C ALA A 502 -5.84 -34.45 4.17
N LEU A 503 -6.45 -33.50 3.44
CA LEU A 503 -7.38 -33.84 2.36
C LEU A 503 -6.69 -34.56 1.19
N VAL A 504 -5.49 -34.17 0.81
CA VAL A 504 -4.71 -34.88 -0.21
C VAL A 504 -4.43 -36.33 0.22
N ALA A 505 -4.09 -36.55 1.49
CA ALA A 505 -3.85 -37.89 2.02
C ALA A 505 -5.11 -38.81 1.98
N THR A 506 -6.32 -38.25 1.95
CA THR A 506 -7.58 -39.01 1.74
C THR A 506 -7.93 -39.22 0.27
N GLY A 507 -7.06 -38.82 -0.68
CA GLY A 507 -7.29 -38.95 -2.11
C GLY A 507 -8.15 -37.83 -2.72
N ALA A 508 -8.35 -36.71 -2.02
CA ALA A 508 -9.13 -35.59 -2.52
C ALA A 508 -8.44 -34.92 -3.75
N ARG A 509 -9.24 -34.60 -4.76
CA ARG A 509 -8.79 -33.91 -5.98
C ARG A 509 -8.50 -32.41 -5.70
N GLY A 510 -7.72 -31.76 -6.55
CA GLY A 510 -7.29 -30.36 -6.36
C GLY A 510 -8.45 -29.38 -6.09
N HIS A 511 -9.57 -29.48 -6.82
CA HIS A 511 -10.75 -28.63 -6.57
C HIS A 511 -11.40 -28.90 -5.20
N GLN A 512 -11.43 -30.18 -4.74
CA GLN A 512 -11.94 -30.52 -3.41
C GLN A 512 -11.05 -29.96 -2.30
N VAL A 513 -9.74 -30.02 -2.49
CA VAL A 513 -8.77 -29.41 -1.57
C VAL A 513 -8.92 -27.87 -1.55
N PHE A 514 -9.11 -27.25 -2.72
CA PHE A 514 -9.32 -25.81 -2.82
C PHE A 514 -10.57 -25.37 -2.06
N PHE A 515 -11.74 -25.94 -2.36
CA PHE A 515 -13.00 -25.56 -1.73
C PHE A 515 -13.14 -26.06 -0.28
N GLY A 516 -12.52 -27.19 0.07
CA GLY A 516 -12.63 -27.79 1.40
C GLY A 516 -11.60 -27.28 2.43
N ALA A 517 -10.44 -26.79 1.99
CA ALA A 517 -9.37 -26.40 2.90
C ALA A 517 -8.80 -25.00 2.65
N VAL A 518 -8.46 -24.68 1.40
CA VAL A 518 -7.70 -23.44 1.10
C VAL A 518 -8.62 -22.22 1.13
N LEU A 519 -9.69 -22.23 0.33
CA LEU A 519 -10.60 -21.08 0.21
C LEU A 519 -11.30 -20.72 1.54
N PRO A 520 -11.84 -21.68 2.34
CA PRO A 520 -12.49 -21.32 3.61
C PRO A 520 -11.55 -20.66 4.61
N ARG A 521 -10.26 -21.00 4.59
CA ARG A 521 -9.25 -20.40 5.46
C ARG A 521 -8.77 -19.04 4.97
N ALA A 522 -8.67 -18.84 3.65
CA ALA A 522 -8.34 -17.55 3.07
C ALA A 522 -9.52 -16.56 3.10
N TRP A 523 -10.76 -17.06 3.25
CA TRP A 523 -11.99 -16.27 3.12
C TRP A 523 -12.04 -15.01 4.00
N PRO A 524 -11.66 -15.04 5.30
CA PRO A 524 -11.64 -13.85 6.13
C PRO A 524 -10.70 -12.77 5.58
N ALA A 525 -9.53 -13.17 5.04
CA ALA A 525 -8.59 -12.24 4.41
C ALA A 525 -9.16 -11.68 3.10
N VAL A 526 -9.78 -12.52 2.26
CA VAL A 526 -10.44 -12.12 1.01
C VAL A 526 -11.53 -11.10 1.28
N VAL A 527 -12.38 -11.30 2.30
CA VAL A 527 -13.39 -10.32 2.73
C VAL A 527 -12.74 -9.00 3.15
N GLY A 528 -11.66 -9.07 3.92
CA GLY A 528 -10.89 -7.89 4.31
C GLY A 528 -10.35 -7.12 3.11
N HIS A 529 -9.87 -7.81 2.09
CA HIS A 529 -9.37 -7.21 0.85
C HIS A 529 -10.48 -6.64 -0.03
N LEU A 530 -11.64 -7.28 -0.07
CA LEU A 530 -12.81 -6.78 -0.79
C LEU A 530 -13.28 -5.43 -0.22
N LEU A 531 -13.40 -5.33 1.10
CA LEU A 531 -13.78 -4.07 1.76
C LEU A 531 -12.72 -2.98 1.59
N TYR A 532 -11.44 -3.37 1.60
CA TYR A 532 -10.35 -2.45 1.28
C TYR A 532 -10.43 -1.96 -0.18
N GLN A 533 -10.75 -2.85 -1.12
CA GLN A 533 -10.93 -2.48 -2.52
C GLN A 533 -12.13 -1.54 -2.72
N LEU A 534 -13.23 -1.76 -1.98
CA LEU A 534 -14.38 -0.86 -2.00
C LEU A 534 -14.00 0.56 -1.53
N ASP A 535 -13.23 0.67 -0.46
CA ASP A 535 -12.71 1.96 0.05
C ASP A 535 -11.81 2.65 -1.00
N VAL A 536 -10.95 1.89 -1.69
CA VAL A 536 -10.12 2.42 -2.79
C VAL A 536 -11.00 2.87 -3.95
N ASN A 537 -11.93 2.02 -4.40
CA ASN A 537 -12.81 2.32 -5.54
C ASN A 537 -13.70 3.54 -5.30
N LEU A 538 -14.15 3.77 -4.06
CA LEU A 538 -14.96 4.95 -3.73
C LEU A 538 -14.18 6.26 -3.95
N ARG A 539 -12.93 6.29 -3.54
CA ARG A 539 -12.06 7.46 -3.78
C ARG A 539 -11.72 7.61 -5.26
N SER A 540 -11.42 6.50 -5.93
CA SER A 540 -11.14 6.51 -7.37
C SER A 540 -12.38 6.89 -8.19
N ALA A 541 -13.60 6.51 -7.78
CA ALA A 541 -14.84 6.92 -8.45
C ALA A 541 -15.00 8.46 -8.47
N THR A 542 -14.64 9.12 -7.35
CA THR A 542 -14.63 10.60 -7.31
C THR A 542 -13.61 11.17 -8.30
N LEU A 543 -12.44 10.54 -8.45
CA LEU A 543 -11.42 10.98 -9.42
C LEU A 543 -11.87 10.77 -10.87
N LEU A 544 -12.48 9.63 -11.16
CA LEU A 544 -12.93 9.29 -12.50
C LEU A 544 -14.12 10.17 -12.96
N GLY A 545 -14.91 10.68 -12.02
CA GLY A 545 -15.95 11.68 -12.29
C GLY A 545 -15.41 12.94 -12.99
N ILE A 546 -14.17 13.33 -12.68
CA ILE A 546 -13.45 14.44 -13.31
C ILE A 546 -13.24 14.23 -14.82
N VAL A 547 -13.12 12.98 -15.25
CA VAL A 547 -12.85 12.58 -16.64
C VAL A 547 -14.15 12.23 -17.40
N GLY A 548 -15.31 12.47 -16.79
CA GLY A 548 -16.59 12.20 -17.41
C GLY A 548 -17.20 10.84 -17.10
N ALA A 549 -16.66 10.12 -16.10
CA ALA A 549 -17.25 8.86 -15.62
C ALA A 549 -18.50 9.07 -14.73
N GLY A 550 -19.00 10.31 -14.60
CA GLY A 550 -20.19 10.64 -13.79
C GLY A 550 -19.95 10.71 -12.30
N GLY A 551 -20.99 11.03 -11.54
CA GLY A 551 -20.97 11.16 -10.09
C GLY A 551 -20.37 12.47 -9.60
N ILE A 552 -20.24 12.60 -8.28
CA ILE A 552 -19.92 13.85 -7.56
C ILE A 552 -18.55 14.47 -7.94
N GLY A 553 -17.65 13.70 -8.57
CA GLY A 553 -16.37 14.20 -9.05
C GLY A 553 -16.49 15.22 -10.18
N TYR A 554 -17.52 15.12 -10.98
CA TYR A 554 -17.86 16.10 -12.03
C TYR A 554 -18.23 17.45 -11.40
N ASP A 555 -19.11 17.44 -10.38
CA ASP A 555 -19.50 18.66 -9.65
C ASP A 555 -18.31 19.30 -8.95
N LEU A 556 -17.43 18.48 -8.35
CA LEU A 556 -16.20 18.94 -7.72
C LEU A 556 -15.33 19.74 -8.70
N LEU A 557 -15.11 19.20 -9.89
CA LEU A 557 -14.30 19.87 -10.91
C LEU A 557 -14.98 21.15 -11.41
N ASN A 558 -16.28 21.10 -11.68
CA ASN A 558 -17.03 22.26 -12.18
C ASN A 558 -17.06 23.38 -11.14
N ALA A 559 -17.37 23.08 -9.89
CA ALA A 559 -17.33 24.05 -8.80
C ALA A 559 -15.94 24.69 -8.64
N ALA A 560 -14.87 23.88 -8.78
CA ALA A 560 -13.50 24.39 -8.74
C ALA A 560 -13.18 25.32 -9.92
N ARG A 561 -13.65 24.99 -11.15
CA ARG A 561 -13.44 25.79 -12.37
C ARG A 561 -14.15 27.14 -12.31
N VAL A 562 -15.35 27.18 -11.74
CA VAL A 562 -16.12 28.42 -11.57
C VAL A 562 -15.87 29.12 -10.24
N LEU A 563 -14.82 28.69 -9.51
CA LEU A 563 -14.35 29.28 -8.26
C LEU A 563 -15.39 29.28 -7.11
N GLN A 564 -16.34 28.35 -7.14
CA GLN A 564 -17.32 28.14 -6.07
C GLN A 564 -16.75 27.26 -4.94
N PHE A 565 -15.76 27.75 -4.21
CA PHE A 565 -15.07 27.01 -3.17
C PHE A 565 -15.97 26.55 -2.00
N PRO A 566 -17.02 27.26 -1.58
CA PRO A 566 -17.98 26.72 -0.61
C PRO A 566 -18.65 25.43 -1.07
N VAL A 567 -18.98 25.29 -2.36
CA VAL A 567 -19.53 24.05 -2.95
C VAL A 567 -18.45 22.96 -2.97
N VAL A 568 -17.20 23.29 -3.33
CA VAL A 568 -16.08 22.35 -3.25
C VAL A 568 -15.97 21.77 -1.84
N THR A 569 -16.05 22.62 -0.81
CA THR A 569 -15.98 22.17 0.59
C THR A 569 -17.13 21.24 0.95
N THR A 570 -18.36 21.55 0.52
CA THR A 570 -19.52 20.68 0.74
C THR A 570 -19.31 19.31 0.10
N VAL A 571 -18.90 19.26 -1.17
CA VAL A 571 -18.59 18.01 -1.87
C VAL A 571 -17.51 17.22 -1.15
N VAL A 572 -16.43 17.87 -0.73
CA VAL A 572 -15.35 17.25 0.03
C VAL A 572 -15.84 16.64 1.34
N LEU A 573 -16.67 17.36 2.09
CA LEU A 573 -17.23 16.86 3.35
C LEU A 573 -18.17 15.66 3.10
N MET A 574 -18.98 15.70 2.05
CA MET A 574 -19.86 14.58 1.66
C MET A 574 -19.06 13.33 1.30
N VAL A 575 -18.04 13.46 0.45
CA VAL A 575 -17.15 12.35 0.07
C VAL A 575 -16.39 11.83 1.30
N LEU A 576 -15.85 12.71 2.14
CA LEU A 576 -15.15 12.34 3.37
C LEU A 576 -16.07 11.56 4.32
N ALA A 577 -17.30 12.02 4.54
CA ALA A 577 -18.27 11.33 5.38
C ALA A 577 -18.56 9.92 4.86
N LEU A 578 -18.75 9.77 3.55
CA LEU A 578 -18.99 8.48 2.91
C LEU A 578 -17.78 7.54 3.01
N VAL A 579 -16.57 8.05 2.78
CA VAL A 579 -15.32 7.28 2.92
C VAL A 579 -15.13 6.81 4.37
N LEU A 580 -15.34 7.69 5.37
CA LEU A 580 -15.22 7.33 6.78
C LEU A 580 -16.27 6.30 7.21
N LEU A 581 -17.49 6.38 6.67
CA LEU A 581 -18.54 5.40 6.91
C LEU A 581 -18.12 4.01 6.39
N ILE A 582 -17.66 3.92 5.15
CA ILE A 582 -17.19 2.65 4.54
C ILE A 582 -15.95 2.13 5.27
N GLU A 583 -14.99 2.99 5.62
CA GLU A 583 -13.80 2.58 6.38
C GLU A 583 -14.19 2.06 7.78
N GLY A 584 -15.13 2.74 8.47
CA GLY A 584 -15.67 2.30 9.76
C GLY A 584 -16.33 0.93 9.65
N LEU A 585 -17.16 0.71 8.63
CA LEU A 585 -17.77 -0.58 8.33
C LEU A 585 -16.71 -1.66 8.08
N ALA A 586 -15.70 -1.36 7.28
CA ALA A 586 -14.63 -2.28 6.96
C ALA A 586 -13.79 -2.67 8.20
N VAL A 587 -13.50 -1.72 9.07
CA VAL A 587 -12.79 -1.97 10.35
C VAL A 587 -13.65 -2.85 11.27
N TRP A 588 -14.95 -2.57 11.37
CA TRP A 588 -15.88 -3.34 12.20
C TRP A 588 -16.00 -4.78 11.70
N VAL A 589 -16.25 -5.00 10.39
CA VAL A 589 -16.34 -6.35 9.80
C VAL A 589 -15.04 -7.13 10.02
N ARG A 590 -13.88 -6.53 9.78
CA ARG A 590 -12.58 -7.19 10.02
C ARG A 590 -12.39 -7.63 11.47
N LYS A 591 -12.82 -6.83 12.44
CA LYS A 591 -12.73 -7.19 13.87
C LYS A 591 -13.60 -8.39 14.23
N VAL A 592 -14.69 -8.61 13.52
CA VAL A 592 -15.61 -9.73 13.76
C VAL A 592 -15.07 -11.02 13.15
N TYR A 593 -14.38 -10.95 12.00
CA TYR A 593 -13.82 -12.12 11.31
C TYR A 593 -12.38 -12.47 11.72
N ALA A 594 -11.65 -11.55 12.39
CA ALA A 594 -10.31 -11.79 12.95
C ALA A 594 -10.40 -12.48 14.31
#